data_f0b1ea0631379890d4f0cfdccce8e527
#
_entry.id   f0b1ea0631379890d4f0cfdccce8e527
#
_cell.length_a   1.000
_cell.length_b   1.000
_cell.length_c   1.000
_cell.angle_alpha   90.00
_cell.angle_beta   90.00
_cell.angle_gamma   90.00
#
_symmetry.space_group_name_H-M   'P 1'
#
loop_
_entity.id
_entity.type
_entity.pdbx_description
1 polymer ?
#
loop_
_entity_poly.entity_id
_entity_poly.type
_entity_poly.pdbx_seq_one_letter_code
_entity_poly.pdbx_strand_id
1 'polypeptide(L)'
;LVKLTNNTHAAPYDAGSTQTVAFSHYNNITMQLPLDPGTGRPILGDVAAQTAQCLRNVKAILTSVDVPFDDIVKVTIFVKNLADASVVDEVYKTFFPDSGIARAVNYLPARTVVPVKDLPYHCDVAVEAVVSHGDGTPPQAIEDRHGLIIEACNTDAAPKCPLATQSVAFSHYNNISAQLPLDLSGKLIDGTVAEQTAQCLAYVKAIIESVDHAVEDIVKVNVYLADIADLAAMNEAYVAFFGDHKPARKVVGCGELPFGARVMIDAIAGNW
;
A
#
# COMPACT_ATOMS: atom_id res chain seq x y z
N LEU A 1 14.24 0.70 22.20
CA LEU A 1 13.89 0.44 20.78
C LEU A 1 15.14 -0.03 20.04
N VAL A 2 15.13 -1.23 19.50
CA VAL A 2 16.25 -1.82 18.76
C VAL A 2 15.88 -1.84 17.29
N LYS A 3 16.76 -1.28 16.45
CA LYS A 3 16.65 -1.45 15.00
C LYS A 3 17.18 -2.84 14.65
N LEU A 4 16.37 -3.66 14.01
CA LEU A 4 16.73 -4.99 13.52
C LEU A 4 16.80 -4.98 12.00
N THR A 5 17.85 -5.56 11.45
CA THR A 5 18.04 -5.69 10.01
C THR A 5 18.25 -7.16 9.67
N ASN A 6 17.64 -7.63 8.59
CA ASN A 6 17.83 -9.01 8.15
C ASN A 6 17.83 -9.13 6.62
N ASN A 7 18.68 -10.06 6.16
CA ASN A 7 18.70 -10.55 4.79
C ASN A 7 18.60 -12.08 4.81
N THR A 8 17.87 -12.65 3.87
CA THR A 8 17.77 -14.09 3.68
C THR A 8 18.17 -14.49 2.26
N HIS A 9 18.76 -15.66 2.11
CA HIS A 9 19.04 -16.24 0.78
C HIS A 9 17.77 -16.78 0.08
N ALA A 10 16.65 -16.84 0.79
CA ALA A 10 15.36 -17.26 0.22
C ALA A 10 14.66 -16.14 -0.60
N ALA A 11 15.21 -14.93 -0.60
CA ALA A 11 14.80 -13.79 -1.41
C ALA A 11 16.01 -13.16 -2.11
N PRO A 12 15.82 -12.42 -3.21
CA PRO A 12 16.92 -11.78 -3.94
C PRO A 12 17.73 -10.84 -3.06
N TYR A 13 19.04 -10.95 -3.12
CA TYR A 13 19.96 -10.07 -2.41
C TYR A 13 20.37 -8.88 -3.29
N ASP A 14 20.34 -7.71 -2.70
CA ASP A 14 20.85 -6.48 -3.29
C ASP A 14 21.88 -5.83 -2.34
N ALA A 15 23.09 -5.58 -2.83
CA ALA A 15 24.14 -4.95 -2.05
C ALA A 15 23.83 -3.51 -1.64
N GLY A 16 22.90 -2.85 -2.33
CA GLY A 16 22.48 -1.47 -2.07
C GLY A 16 21.38 -1.33 -1.00
N SER A 17 20.78 -2.44 -0.55
CA SER A 17 19.66 -2.40 0.39
C SER A 17 19.62 -3.60 1.33
N THR A 18 18.92 -3.44 2.46
CA THR A 18 18.58 -4.54 3.37
C THR A 18 17.13 -4.96 3.08
N GLN A 19 16.90 -6.26 2.95
CA GLN A 19 15.59 -6.79 2.58
C GLN A 19 14.48 -6.41 3.57
N THR A 20 14.77 -6.46 4.89
CA THR A 20 13.84 -5.99 5.91
C THR A 20 14.56 -5.23 7.02
N VAL A 21 13.95 -4.13 7.44
CA VAL A 21 14.40 -3.32 8.57
C VAL A 21 13.24 -3.11 9.52
N ALA A 22 13.31 -3.75 10.69
CA ALA A 22 12.35 -3.57 11.76
C ALA A 22 12.79 -2.42 12.67
N PHE A 23 11.85 -1.57 13.01
CA PHE A 23 12.01 -0.53 14.02
C PHE A 23 10.67 -0.21 14.67
N SER A 24 10.67 -0.13 16.01
CA SER A 24 9.43 0.04 16.77
C SER A 24 8.44 -1.10 16.41
N HIS A 25 7.27 -0.75 15.92
CA HIS A 25 6.19 -1.68 15.65
C HIS A 25 6.09 -2.14 14.19
N TYR A 26 7.07 -1.78 13.35
CA TYR A 26 6.98 -2.01 11.90
C TYR A 26 8.21 -2.69 11.34
N ASN A 27 7.97 -3.60 10.38
CA ASN A 27 8.96 -4.02 9.40
C ASN A 27 8.76 -3.26 8.10
N ASN A 28 9.82 -2.61 7.64
CA ASN A 28 9.88 -2.02 6.31
C ASN A 28 10.55 -3.03 5.37
N ILE A 29 9.86 -3.42 4.33
CA ILE A 29 10.36 -4.37 3.34
C ILE A 29 10.85 -3.58 2.13
N THR A 30 12.08 -3.84 1.70
CA THR A 30 12.59 -3.31 0.44
C THR A 30 11.70 -3.78 -0.71
N MET A 31 11.36 -2.86 -1.62
CA MET A 31 10.58 -3.18 -2.81
C MET A 31 11.12 -4.43 -3.51
N GLN A 32 10.26 -5.42 -3.69
CA GLN A 32 10.63 -6.67 -4.32
C GLN A 32 10.31 -6.64 -5.81
N LEU A 33 11.34 -6.94 -6.60
CA LEU A 33 11.27 -7.20 -8.03
C LEU A 33 11.03 -8.70 -8.28
N PRO A 34 10.58 -9.10 -9.48
CA PRO A 34 10.38 -10.51 -9.81
C PRO A 34 11.71 -11.21 -10.11
N LEU A 35 12.65 -11.14 -9.18
CA LEU A 35 13.96 -11.75 -9.31
C LEU A 35 13.97 -13.16 -8.68
N ASP A 36 14.67 -14.07 -9.32
CA ASP A 36 14.94 -15.39 -8.77
C ASP A 36 15.98 -15.28 -7.63
N PRO A 37 15.70 -15.83 -6.43
CA PRO A 37 16.61 -15.71 -5.29
C PRO A 37 17.97 -16.34 -5.50
N GLY A 38 18.05 -17.43 -6.27
CA GLY A 38 19.30 -18.18 -6.49
C GLY A 38 20.22 -17.51 -7.50
N THR A 39 19.67 -16.78 -8.46
CA THR A 39 20.44 -16.15 -9.54
C THR A 39 20.52 -14.63 -9.44
N GLY A 40 19.61 -14.00 -8.69
CA GLY A 40 19.47 -12.54 -8.62
C GLY A 40 18.99 -11.90 -9.93
N ARG A 41 18.49 -12.68 -10.89
CA ARG A 41 18.05 -12.21 -12.21
C ARG A 41 16.52 -12.23 -12.32
N PRO A 42 15.96 -11.36 -13.18
CA PRO A 42 14.53 -11.44 -13.49
C PRO A 42 14.16 -12.85 -13.95
N ILE A 43 13.03 -13.33 -13.43
CA ILE A 43 12.49 -14.61 -13.92
C ILE A 43 12.01 -14.47 -15.37
N LEU A 44 12.04 -15.57 -16.08
CA LEU A 44 11.39 -15.69 -17.39
C LEU A 44 9.90 -15.96 -17.13
N GLY A 45 9.01 -15.09 -17.60
CA GLY A 45 7.58 -15.27 -17.41
C GLY A 45 6.77 -14.01 -17.70
N ASP A 46 5.47 -14.20 -17.78
CA ASP A 46 4.49 -13.14 -17.95
C ASP A 46 4.27 -12.36 -16.64
N VAL A 47 3.40 -11.36 -16.69
CA VAL A 47 3.05 -10.51 -15.54
C VAL A 47 2.51 -11.33 -14.37
N ALA A 48 1.77 -12.41 -14.62
CA ALA A 48 1.27 -13.28 -13.56
C ALA A 48 2.42 -13.96 -12.81
N ALA A 49 3.37 -14.55 -13.54
CA ALA A 49 4.56 -15.17 -12.96
C ALA A 49 5.42 -14.15 -12.20
N GLN A 50 5.62 -12.96 -12.78
CA GLN A 50 6.37 -11.87 -12.15
C GLN A 50 5.71 -11.40 -10.86
N THR A 51 4.39 -11.19 -10.84
CA THR A 51 3.63 -10.80 -9.64
C THR A 51 3.76 -11.85 -8.54
N ALA A 52 3.57 -13.12 -8.89
CA ALA A 52 3.72 -14.22 -7.95
C ALA A 52 5.14 -14.30 -7.37
N GLN A 53 6.17 -14.02 -8.18
CA GLN A 53 7.56 -14.02 -7.69
C GLN A 53 7.82 -12.88 -6.73
N CYS A 54 7.34 -11.66 -7.00
CA CYS A 54 7.46 -10.53 -6.05
C CYS A 54 6.83 -10.88 -4.70
N LEU A 55 5.61 -11.42 -4.71
CA LEU A 55 4.90 -11.78 -3.46
C LEU A 55 5.56 -12.95 -2.73
N ARG A 56 6.10 -13.95 -3.45
CA ARG A 56 6.91 -15.02 -2.83
C ARG A 56 8.17 -14.47 -2.18
N ASN A 57 8.84 -13.51 -2.80
CA ASN A 57 10.03 -12.87 -2.23
C ASN A 57 9.68 -12.12 -0.94
N VAL A 58 8.58 -11.35 -0.92
CA VAL A 58 8.09 -10.70 0.30
C VAL A 58 7.79 -11.75 1.39
N LYS A 59 7.07 -12.83 1.04
CA LYS A 59 6.74 -13.91 1.98
C LYS A 59 7.99 -14.59 2.55
N ALA A 60 8.99 -14.85 1.72
CA ALA A 60 10.27 -15.44 2.15
C ALA A 60 11.03 -14.53 3.11
N ILE A 61 11.04 -13.22 2.86
CA ILE A 61 11.65 -12.25 3.77
C ILE A 61 10.94 -12.26 5.12
N LEU A 62 9.62 -12.20 5.15
CA LEU A 62 8.84 -12.22 6.39
C LEU A 62 9.02 -13.53 7.15
N THR A 63 8.99 -14.67 6.46
CA THR A 63 9.24 -15.99 7.06
C THR A 63 10.62 -16.05 7.74
N SER A 64 11.64 -15.39 7.17
CA SER A 64 13.00 -15.39 7.74
C SER A 64 13.15 -14.63 9.06
N VAL A 65 12.14 -13.86 9.43
CA VAL A 65 12.08 -13.09 10.67
C VAL A 65 10.85 -13.44 11.51
N ASP A 66 10.23 -14.60 11.25
CA ASP A 66 9.05 -15.12 11.94
C ASP A 66 7.87 -14.13 12.00
N VAL A 67 7.71 -13.29 10.97
CA VAL A 67 6.57 -12.39 10.83
C VAL A 67 5.57 -13.02 9.87
N PRO A 68 4.32 -13.19 10.28
CA PRO A 68 3.28 -13.72 9.40
C PRO A 68 3.04 -12.83 8.18
N PHE A 69 2.80 -13.43 7.02
CA PHE A 69 2.46 -12.69 5.79
C PHE A 69 1.17 -11.86 5.95
N ASP A 70 0.22 -12.35 6.77
CA ASP A 70 -1.01 -11.63 7.13
C ASP A 70 -0.79 -10.40 8.02
N ASP A 71 0.42 -10.15 8.51
CA ASP A 71 0.75 -8.94 9.26
C ASP A 71 1.07 -7.75 8.36
N ILE A 72 0.98 -7.92 7.05
CA ILE A 72 1.10 -6.83 6.08
C ILE A 72 -0.09 -5.88 6.27
N VAL A 73 0.20 -4.62 6.56
CA VAL A 73 -0.81 -3.57 6.78
C VAL A 73 -1.01 -2.69 5.55
N LYS A 74 0.01 -2.58 4.69
CA LYS A 74 -0.07 -1.84 3.43
C LYS A 74 0.75 -2.51 2.35
N VAL A 75 0.21 -2.54 1.13
CA VAL A 75 0.89 -2.98 -0.09
C VAL A 75 0.84 -1.87 -1.13
N THR A 76 1.99 -1.56 -1.74
CA THR A 76 2.07 -0.74 -2.94
C THR A 76 2.57 -1.62 -4.09
N ILE A 77 1.79 -1.67 -5.16
CA ILE A 77 2.11 -2.44 -6.37
C ILE A 77 2.42 -1.46 -7.49
N PHE A 78 3.61 -1.55 -8.04
CA PHE A 78 4.03 -0.77 -9.19
C PHE A 78 3.85 -1.61 -10.44
N VAL A 79 3.17 -1.07 -11.45
CA VAL A 79 2.92 -1.74 -12.73
C VAL A 79 3.41 -0.87 -13.87
N LYS A 80 4.12 -1.48 -14.83
CA LYS A 80 4.61 -0.74 -16.00
C LYS A 80 3.50 -0.49 -17.03
N ASN A 81 2.54 -1.38 -17.10
CA ASN A 81 1.39 -1.26 -17.99
C ASN A 81 0.11 -1.46 -17.18
N LEU A 82 -0.73 -0.44 -17.11
CA LEU A 82 -1.98 -0.51 -16.34
C LEU A 82 -2.96 -1.56 -16.87
N ALA A 83 -2.90 -1.92 -18.15
CA ALA A 83 -3.70 -3.00 -18.71
C ALA A 83 -3.45 -4.36 -18.03
N ASP A 84 -2.28 -4.54 -17.42
CA ASP A 84 -1.91 -5.76 -16.71
C ASP A 84 -2.48 -5.82 -15.28
N ALA A 85 -3.09 -4.74 -14.78
CA ALA A 85 -3.60 -4.68 -13.40
C ALA A 85 -4.59 -5.80 -13.08
N SER A 86 -5.44 -6.21 -14.01
CA SER A 86 -6.37 -7.32 -13.79
C SER A 86 -5.66 -8.67 -13.60
N VAL A 87 -4.56 -8.89 -14.30
CA VAL A 87 -3.73 -10.10 -14.14
C VAL A 87 -3.03 -10.08 -12.77
N VAL A 88 -2.50 -8.93 -12.39
CA VAL A 88 -1.91 -8.71 -11.05
C VAL A 88 -2.94 -8.99 -9.96
N ASP A 89 -4.17 -8.53 -10.14
CA ASP A 89 -5.27 -8.71 -9.19
C ASP A 89 -5.63 -10.20 -9.00
N GLU A 90 -5.67 -10.99 -10.07
CA GLU A 90 -5.95 -12.43 -9.98
C GLU A 90 -4.84 -13.17 -9.21
N VAL A 91 -3.58 -12.80 -9.41
CA VAL A 91 -2.48 -13.38 -8.65
C VAL A 91 -2.52 -12.92 -7.18
N TYR A 92 -2.78 -11.63 -6.93
CA TYR A 92 -2.89 -11.07 -5.59
C TYR A 92 -3.91 -11.82 -4.73
N LYS A 93 -5.07 -12.16 -5.28
CA LYS A 93 -6.11 -12.96 -4.60
C LYS A 93 -5.62 -14.33 -4.12
N THR A 94 -4.58 -14.88 -4.71
CA THR A 94 -4.02 -16.18 -4.29
C THR A 94 -3.10 -16.05 -3.09
N PHE A 95 -2.65 -14.85 -2.75
CA PHE A 95 -1.79 -14.57 -1.60
C PHE A 95 -2.53 -13.94 -0.44
N PHE A 96 -3.59 -13.20 -0.70
CA PHE A 96 -4.35 -12.46 0.30
C PHE A 96 -5.85 -12.81 0.27
N PRO A 97 -6.47 -13.07 1.45
CA PRO A 97 -5.80 -13.26 2.75
C PRO A 97 -4.99 -14.56 2.77
N ASP A 98 -3.92 -14.62 3.56
CA ASP A 98 -3.15 -15.86 3.73
C ASP A 98 -3.93 -16.81 4.67
N SER A 99 -4.60 -17.80 4.09
CA SER A 99 -5.41 -18.78 4.82
C SER A 99 -4.60 -19.77 5.67
N GLY A 100 -3.26 -19.71 5.61
CA GLY A 100 -2.37 -20.59 6.39
C GLY A 100 -2.29 -20.25 7.88
N ILE A 101 -2.80 -19.10 8.30
CA ILE A 101 -2.76 -18.63 9.68
C ILE A 101 -4.18 -18.41 10.17
N ALA A 102 -4.55 -19.15 11.25
CA ALA A 102 -5.82 -18.93 11.92
C ALA A 102 -5.79 -17.60 12.67
N ARG A 103 -6.46 -16.60 12.13
CA ARG A 103 -6.68 -15.30 12.79
C ARG A 103 -8.12 -15.13 13.21
N ALA A 104 -8.31 -14.38 14.30
CA ALA A 104 -9.65 -13.99 14.75
C ALA A 104 -10.34 -13.07 13.71
N VAL A 105 -9.58 -12.33 12.91
CA VAL A 105 -10.10 -11.43 11.86
C VAL A 105 -9.24 -11.57 10.60
N ASN A 106 -9.85 -11.98 9.50
CA ASN A 106 -9.24 -11.92 8.17
C ASN A 106 -9.44 -10.51 7.61
N TYR A 107 -8.37 -9.88 7.17
CA TYR A 107 -8.42 -8.59 6.49
C TYR A 107 -7.51 -8.60 5.25
N LEU A 108 -7.77 -7.67 4.34
CA LEU A 108 -6.87 -7.35 3.24
C LEU A 108 -6.08 -6.09 3.62
N PRO A 109 -4.78 -6.00 3.29
CA PRO A 109 -4.01 -4.78 3.55
C PRO A 109 -4.61 -3.56 2.84
N ALA A 110 -4.29 -2.36 3.34
CA ALA A 110 -4.46 -1.16 2.55
C ALA A 110 -3.62 -1.28 1.27
N ARG A 111 -4.14 -0.81 0.13
CA ARG A 111 -3.52 -1.07 -1.18
C ARG A 111 -3.50 0.17 -2.06
N THR A 112 -2.39 0.33 -2.77
CA THR A 112 -2.23 1.32 -3.84
C THR A 112 -1.60 0.64 -5.05
N VAL A 113 -2.20 0.78 -6.24
CA VAL A 113 -1.62 0.35 -7.52
C VAL A 113 -1.15 1.58 -8.26
N VAL A 114 0.14 1.64 -8.54
CA VAL A 114 0.82 2.81 -9.11
C VAL A 114 1.37 2.46 -10.49
N PRO A 115 0.81 2.99 -11.57
CA PRO A 115 1.44 2.90 -12.88
C PRO A 115 2.75 3.68 -12.91
N VAL A 116 3.78 3.10 -13.51
CA VAL A 116 5.11 3.70 -13.62
C VAL A 116 5.64 3.54 -15.05
N LYS A 117 6.52 4.44 -15.45
CA LYS A 117 7.09 4.41 -16.80
C LYS A 117 7.95 3.18 -17.06
N ASP A 118 8.74 2.76 -16.06
CA ASP A 118 9.62 1.59 -16.12
C ASP A 118 10.05 1.18 -14.71
N LEU A 119 10.53 -0.04 -14.59
CA LEU A 119 11.06 -0.64 -13.36
C LEU A 119 12.49 -1.15 -13.60
N PRO A 120 13.29 -1.33 -12.54
CA PRO A 120 14.62 -1.92 -12.68
C PRO A 120 14.55 -3.25 -13.46
N TYR A 121 15.55 -3.49 -14.29
CA TYR A 121 15.63 -4.65 -15.20
C TYR A 121 14.48 -4.74 -16.21
N HIS A 122 13.73 -3.65 -16.43
CA HIS A 122 12.55 -3.59 -17.30
C HIS A 122 11.45 -4.60 -16.91
N CYS A 123 11.38 -4.97 -15.62
CA CYS A 123 10.30 -5.78 -15.10
C CYS A 123 8.94 -5.09 -15.28
N ASP A 124 7.86 -5.88 -15.31
CA ASP A 124 6.51 -5.36 -15.52
C ASP A 124 5.80 -5.00 -14.21
N VAL A 125 6.25 -5.57 -13.08
CA VAL A 125 5.66 -5.38 -11.77
C VAL A 125 6.72 -5.37 -10.66
N ALA A 126 6.46 -4.60 -9.60
CA ALA A 126 7.21 -4.64 -8.34
C ALA A 126 6.24 -4.45 -7.16
N VAL A 127 6.61 -4.96 -5.99
CA VAL A 127 5.77 -4.91 -4.78
C VAL A 127 6.56 -4.39 -3.60
N GLU A 128 6.00 -3.40 -2.91
CA GLU A 128 6.47 -2.87 -1.64
C GLU A 128 5.44 -3.17 -0.55
N ALA A 129 5.90 -3.51 0.66
CA ALA A 129 5.02 -3.80 1.78
C ALA A 129 5.49 -3.11 3.05
N VAL A 130 4.52 -2.68 3.87
CA VAL A 130 4.69 -2.26 5.26
C VAL A 130 3.99 -3.29 6.13
N VAL A 131 4.68 -3.75 7.18
CA VAL A 131 4.24 -4.91 7.96
C VAL A 131 4.27 -4.57 9.45
N SER A 132 3.28 -5.02 10.19
CA SER A 132 3.26 -4.90 11.63
C SER A 132 4.33 -5.80 12.27
N HIS A 133 4.92 -5.37 13.39
CA HIS A 133 5.98 -6.10 14.08
C HIS A 133 5.81 -6.03 15.62
N GLY A 134 4.62 -6.28 16.13
CA GLY A 134 4.39 -6.25 17.57
C GLY A 134 4.91 -4.96 18.24
N ASP A 135 5.68 -5.10 19.31
CA ASP A 135 6.24 -3.98 20.08
C ASP A 135 7.66 -3.59 19.68
N GLY A 136 8.17 -4.05 18.52
CA GLY A 136 9.52 -3.78 18.04
C GLY A 136 10.61 -4.63 18.70
N THR A 137 10.25 -5.64 19.46
CA THR A 137 11.18 -6.68 19.94
C THR A 137 11.33 -7.80 18.88
N PRO A 138 12.27 -8.75 19.05
CA PRO A 138 12.35 -9.93 18.20
C PRO A 138 10.99 -10.61 18.03
N PRO A 139 10.77 -11.35 16.93
CA PRO A 139 9.47 -11.93 16.61
C PRO A 139 8.84 -12.60 17.81
N GLN A 140 7.61 -12.18 18.13
CA GLN A 140 6.84 -12.73 19.24
C GLN A 140 5.68 -13.55 18.69
N ALA A 141 5.27 -14.59 19.40
CA ALA A 141 4.02 -15.27 19.14
C ALA A 141 2.86 -14.25 19.13
N ILE A 142 1.84 -14.50 18.34
CA ILE A 142 0.69 -13.57 18.20
C ILE A 142 0.09 -13.25 19.58
N GLU A 143 0.08 -14.23 20.49
CA GLU A 143 -0.41 -14.12 21.85
C GLU A 143 0.41 -13.17 22.73
N ASP A 144 1.68 -12.96 22.38
CA ASP A 144 2.63 -12.17 23.19
C ASP A 144 2.77 -10.71 22.68
N ARG A 145 1.98 -10.28 21.71
CA ARG A 145 2.08 -8.95 21.10
C ARG A 145 1.51 -7.81 21.93
N HIS A 146 1.45 -7.94 23.24
CA HIS A 146 1.03 -6.91 24.20
C HIS A 146 -0.33 -6.25 23.86
N GLY A 147 -1.25 -7.01 23.26
CA GLY A 147 -2.57 -6.49 22.89
C GLY A 147 -2.58 -5.53 21.69
N LEU A 148 -1.46 -5.34 21.00
CA LEU A 148 -1.45 -4.59 19.75
C LEU A 148 -2.18 -5.39 18.66
N ILE A 149 -3.31 -4.88 18.23
CA ILE A 149 -4.20 -5.53 17.27
C ILE A 149 -4.15 -4.75 15.96
N ILE A 150 -4.19 -5.46 14.83
CA ILE A 150 -4.44 -4.85 13.54
C ILE A 150 -5.94 -4.61 13.43
N GLU A 151 -6.32 -3.36 13.23
CA GLU A 151 -7.71 -2.95 13.02
C GLU A 151 -7.92 -2.62 11.55
N ALA A 152 -8.83 -3.33 10.92
CA ALA A 152 -9.16 -3.15 9.52
C ALA A 152 -10.64 -2.82 9.36
N CYS A 153 -10.94 -1.70 8.72
CA CYS A 153 -12.29 -1.16 8.62
C CYS A 153 -12.64 -0.69 7.20
N ASN A 154 -13.90 -0.90 6.83
CA ASN A 154 -14.52 -0.35 5.64
C ASN A 154 -15.76 0.44 6.02
N THR A 155 -15.95 1.60 5.40
CA THR A 155 -17.18 2.39 5.49
C THR A 155 -17.97 2.34 4.17
N ASP A 156 -19.29 2.48 4.26
CA ASP A 156 -20.17 2.64 3.09
C ASP A 156 -20.13 4.07 2.51
N ALA A 157 -19.47 5.00 3.20
CA ALA A 157 -19.32 6.38 2.75
C ALA A 157 -18.23 6.60 1.69
N ALA A 158 -17.46 5.55 1.35
CA ALA A 158 -16.46 5.58 0.29
C ALA A 158 -16.53 4.30 -0.57
N PRO A 159 -16.10 4.34 -1.84
CA PRO A 159 -16.08 3.16 -2.71
C PRO A 159 -15.24 2.03 -2.10
N LYS A 160 -15.77 0.82 -2.09
CA LYS A 160 -15.07 -0.37 -1.60
C LYS A 160 -14.33 -1.06 -2.73
N CYS A 161 -13.13 -1.53 -2.43
CA CYS A 161 -12.36 -2.39 -3.31
C CYS A 161 -12.36 -3.83 -2.74
N PRO A 162 -12.72 -4.86 -3.53
CA PRO A 162 -12.71 -6.24 -3.04
C PRO A 162 -11.30 -6.78 -2.76
N LEU A 163 -10.25 -6.03 -3.12
CA LEU A 163 -8.84 -6.41 -2.99
C LEU A 163 -8.09 -5.60 -1.95
N ALA A 164 -8.78 -4.74 -1.20
CA ALA A 164 -8.17 -3.88 -0.20
C ALA A 164 -9.16 -3.53 0.91
N THR A 165 -8.67 -3.34 2.12
CA THR A 165 -9.41 -2.68 3.17
C THR A 165 -9.15 -1.18 3.10
N GLN A 166 -10.18 -0.35 3.25
CA GLN A 166 -10.06 1.11 3.14
C GLN A 166 -9.12 1.70 4.18
N SER A 167 -9.18 1.20 5.41
CA SER A 167 -8.39 1.65 6.56
C SER A 167 -7.80 0.45 7.28
N VAL A 168 -6.48 0.42 7.44
CA VAL A 168 -5.76 -0.62 8.20
C VAL A 168 -4.85 0.06 9.21
N ALA A 169 -5.26 0.02 10.47
CA ALA A 169 -4.55 0.59 11.58
C ALA A 169 -3.72 -0.46 12.32
N PHE A 170 -2.54 -0.07 12.73
CA PHE A 170 -1.70 -0.82 13.65
C PHE A 170 -0.82 0.14 14.44
N SER A 171 -0.82 0.03 15.77
CA SER A 171 -0.03 0.90 16.64
C SER A 171 -0.28 2.38 16.31
N HIS A 172 0.75 3.13 15.94
CA HIS A 172 0.71 4.59 15.77
C HIS A 172 0.23 5.07 14.40
N TYR A 173 -0.03 4.19 13.45
CA TYR A 173 -0.43 4.58 12.10
C TYR A 173 -1.67 3.86 11.61
N ASN A 174 -2.50 4.63 10.93
CA ASN A 174 -3.62 4.15 10.17
C ASN A 174 -3.32 4.34 8.67
N ASN A 175 -3.27 3.24 7.92
CA ASN A 175 -2.97 3.25 6.50
C ASN A 175 -4.27 3.27 5.70
N ILE A 176 -4.46 4.30 4.89
CA ILE A 176 -5.62 4.47 4.03
C ILE A 176 -5.29 3.99 2.61
N SER A 177 -6.09 3.08 2.08
CA SER A 177 -5.98 2.63 0.68
C SER A 177 -6.18 3.78 -0.29
N ALA A 178 -5.57 3.65 -1.47
CA ALA A 178 -5.76 4.63 -2.53
C ALA A 178 -7.24 4.84 -2.85
N GLN A 179 -7.65 6.10 -2.82
CA GLN A 179 -8.97 6.54 -3.20
C GLN A 179 -8.93 7.12 -4.61
N LEU A 180 -9.87 6.68 -5.42
CA LEU A 180 -10.10 7.14 -6.78
C LEU A 180 -11.38 7.98 -6.81
N PRO A 181 -11.54 8.89 -7.77
CA PRO A 181 -12.72 9.73 -7.89
C PRO A 181 -13.88 8.94 -8.54
N LEU A 182 -14.28 7.86 -7.92
CA LEU A 182 -15.39 7.02 -8.34
C LEU A 182 -16.65 7.37 -7.51
N ASP A 183 -17.82 7.19 -8.07
CA ASP A 183 -19.04 7.17 -7.26
C ASP A 183 -19.14 5.86 -6.45
N LEU A 184 -20.13 5.76 -5.57
CA LEU A 184 -20.31 4.57 -4.71
C LEU A 184 -20.70 3.31 -5.50
N SER A 185 -21.05 3.44 -6.80
CA SER A 185 -21.26 2.31 -7.71
C SER A 185 -19.95 1.86 -8.40
N GLY A 186 -18.85 2.57 -8.19
CA GLY A 186 -17.54 2.28 -8.79
C GLY A 186 -17.33 2.91 -10.17
N LYS A 187 -18.19 3.84 -10.60
CA LYS A 187 -18.06 4.57 -11.86
C LYS A 187 -17.26 5.85 -11.65
N LEU A 188 -16.33 6.15 -12.59
CA LEU A 188 -15.59 7.41 -12.59
C LEU A 188 -16.56 8.60 -12.66
N ILE A 189 -16.37 9.59 -11.77
CA ILE A 189 -17.11 10.83 -11.83
C ILE A 189 -16.60 11.70 -12.97
N ASP A 190 -17.53 12.30 -13.71
CA ASP A 190 -17.19 13.37 -14.66
C ASP A 190 -16.75 14.60 -13.87
N GLY A 191 -15.73 15.29 -14.34
CA GLY A 191 -15.29 16.52 -13.70
C GLY A 191 -13.86 16.90 -13.98
N THR A 192 -13.50 18.09 -13.54
CA THR A 192 -12.14 18.62 -13.58
C THR A 192 -11.24 17.88 -12.60
N VAL A 193 -9.92 18.04 -12.74
CA VAL A 193 -8.97 17.47 -11.78
C VAL A 193 -9.19 18.03 -10.36
N ALA A 194 -9.62 19.28 -10.23
CA ALA A 194 -9.95 19.88 -8.92
C ALA A 194 -11.15 19.17 -8.26
N GLU A 195 -12.22 18.91 -9.02
CA GLU A 195 -13.39 18.17 -8.52
C GLU A 195 -13.05 16.72 -8.18
N GLN A 196 -12.27 16.05 -9.02
CA GLN A 196 -11.79 14.70 -8.75
C GLN A 196 -10.88 14.65 -7.52
N THR A 197 -10.03 15.66 -7.31
CA THR A 197 -9.19 15.78 -6.10
C THR A 197 -10.04 15.96 -4.86
N ALA A 198 -11.01 16.87 -4.91
CA ALA A 198 -11.93 17.09 -3.80
C ALA A 198 -12.70 15.80 -3.44
N GLN A 199 -13.12 15.02 -4.44
CA GLN A 199 -13.82 13.75 -4.19
C GLN A 199 -12.90 12.70 -3.53
N CYS A 200 -11.66 12.54 -4.01
CA CYS A 200 -10.70 11.63 -3.37
C CYS A 200 -10.45 12.01 -1.90
N LEU A 201 -10.25 13.29 -1.62
CA LEU A 201 -10.03 13.80 -0.27
C LEU A 201 -11.28 13.66 0.62
N ALA A 202 -12.47 13.84 0.06
CA ALA A 202 -13.73 13.58 0.78
C ALA A 202 -13.84 12.11 1.20
N TYR A 203 -13.40 11.17 0.36
CA TYR A 203 -13.38 9.75 0.71
C TYR A 203 -12.32 9.45 1.77
N VAL A 204 -11.10 10.01 1.66
CA VAL A 204 -10.10 9.88 2.72
C VAL A 204 -10.66 10.38 4.06
N LYS A 205 -11.32 11.55 4.07
CA LYS A 205 -11.99 12.07 5.26
C LYS A 205 -13.04 11.11 5.80
N ALA A 206 -13.97 10.64 4.96
CA ALA A 206 -15.03 9.73 5.38
C ALA A 206 -14.47 8.42 5.97
N ILE A 207 -13.37 7.91 5.43
CA ILE A 207 -12.71 6.70 5.93
C ILE A 207 -12.10 6.95 7.32
N ILE A 208 -11.33 8.01 7.52
CA ILE A 208 -10.70 8.27 8.82
C ILE A 208 -11.71 8.65 9.89
N GLU A 209 -12.78 9.38 9.55
CA GLU A 209 -13.88 9.68 10.47
C GLU A 209 -14.67 8.42 10.88
N SER A 210 -14.73 7.39 10.03
CA SER A 210 -15.39 6.12 10.35
C SER A 210 -14.63 5.27 11.39
N VAL A 211 -13.42 5.66 11.72
CA VAL A 211 -12.56 5.02 12.75
C VAL A 211 -12.15 6.02 13.84
N ASP A 212 -13.01 7.01 14.08
CA ASP A 212 -12.91 8.00 15.16
C ASP A 212 -11.68 8.92 15.08
N HIS A 213 -11.15 9.15 13.87
CA HIS A 213 -10.07 10.11 13.61
C HIS A 213 -10.56 11.32 12.83
N ALA A 214 -9.75 12.39 12.82
CA ALA A 214 -10.04 13.63 12.12
C ALA A 214 -9.04 13.89 10.98
N VAL A 215 -9.35 14.86 10.12
CA VAL A 215 -8.45 15.28 9.02
C VAL A 215 -7.10 15.76 9.57
N GLU A 216 -7.10 16.36 10.74
CA GLU A 216 -5.92 16.86 11.45
C GLU A 216 -4.96 15.74 11.87
N ASP A 217 -5.43 14.50 11.95
CA ASP A 217 -4.60 13.34 12.28
C ASP A 217 -3.82 12.82 11.06
N ILE A 218 -4.13 13.30 9.85
CA ILE A 218 -3.40 12.92 8.65
C ILE A 218 -1.97 13.48 8.73
N VAL A 219 -0.99 12.58 8.74
CA VAL A 219 0.44 12.93 8.82
C VAL A 219 1.12 12.91 7.45
N LYS A 220 0.58 12.15 6.49
CA LYS A 220 1.13 12.08 5.13
C LYS A 220 0.05 11.80 4.10
N VAL A 221 0.19 12.46 2.95
CA VAL A 221 -0.64 12.23 1.75
C VAL A 221 0.24 11.93 0.56
N ASN A 222 -0.11 10.91 -0.20
CA ASN A 222 0.49 10.58 -1.49
C ASN A 222 -0.54 10.88 -2.59
N VAL A 223 -0.18 11.80 -3.50
CA VAL A 223 -0.99 12.19 -4.64
C VAL A 223 -0.35 11.66 -5.93
N TYR A 224 -1.14 10.99 -6.72
CA TYR A 224 -0.78 10.47 -8.02
C TYR A 224 -1.62 11.17 -9.08
N LEU A 225 -0.97 11.79 -10.06
CA LEU A 225 -1.61 12.49 -11.18
C LEU A 225 -1.41 11.71 -12.47
N ALA A 226 -2.44 11.59 -13.28
CA ALA A 226 -2.29 11.05 -14.63
C ALA A 226 -1.42 11.99 -15.46
N ASP A 227 -1.65 13.30 -15.38
CA ASP A 227 -0.81 14.31 -16.02
C ASP A 227 -0.27 15.28 -14.96
N ILE A 228 1.05 15.42 -14.90
CA ILE A 228 1.70 16.35 -13.97
C ILE A 228 1.36 17.83 -14.25
N ALA A 229 0.90 18.15 -15.45
CA ALA A 229 0.41 19.49 -15.79
C ALA A 229 -0.84 19.88 -14.97
N ASP A 230 -1.57 18.92 -14.43
CA ASP A 230 -2.72 19.15 -13.55
C ASP A 230 -2.34 19.60 -12.13
N LEU A 231 -1.05 19.71 -11.81
CA LEU A 231 -0.54 20.03 -10.48
C LEU A 231 -1.17 21.29 -9.87
N ALA A 232 -1.31 22.36 -10.66
CA ALA A 232 -1.83 23.63 -10.14
C ALA A 232 -3.31 23.50 -9.71
N ALA A 233 -4.15 22.92 -10.56
CA ALA A 233 -5.58 22.74 -10.27
C ALA A 233 -5.82 21.72 -9.14
N MET A 234 -5.00 20.68 -9.08
CA MET A 234 -5.01 19.75 -7.94
C MET A 234 -4.64 20.46 -6.63
N ASN A 235 -3.61 21.32 -6.66
CA ASN A 235 -3.17 22.08 -5.50
C ASN A 235 -4.25 23.03 -4.96
N GLU A 236 -5.04 23.65 -5.81
CA GLU A 236 -6.14 24.54 -5.38
C GLU A 236 -7.15 23.76 -4.53
N ALA A 237 -7.60 22.60 -4.99
CA ALA A 237 -8.52 21.73 -4.24
C ALA A 237 -7.87 21.18 -2.95
N TYR A 238 -6.61 20.77 -3.02
CA TYR A 238 -5.86 20.25 -1.89
C TYR A 238 -5.73 21.29 -0.76
N VAL A 239 -5.32 22.51 -1.11
CA VAL A 239 -5.18 23.61 -0.12
C VAL A 239 -6.53 24.00 0.47
N ALA A 240 -7.58 24.06 -0.35
CA ALA A 240 -8.94 24.34 0.13
C ALA A 240 -9.43 23.29 1.13
N PHE A 241 -9.06 22.03 0.95
CA PHE A 241 -9.45 20.94 1.84
C PHE A 241 -8.71 20.97 3.18
N PHE A 242 -7.39 21.13 3.18
CA PHE A 242 -6.57 21.04 4.40
C PHE A 242 -6.49 22.36 5.17
N GLY A 243 -6.79 23.50 4.54
CA GLY A 243 -6.71 24.81 5.21
C GLY A 243 -5.33 25.06 5.80
N ASP A 244 -5.27 25.31 7.12
CA ASP A 244 -4.01 25.58 7.84
C ASP A 244 -3.25 24.31 8.21
N HIS A 245 -3.93 23.19 8.40
CA HIS A 245 -3.28 21.89 8.60
C HIS A 245 -2.80 21.30 7.27
N LYS A 246 -1.50 21.12 7.13
CA LYS A 246 -0.90 20.57 5.91
C LYS A 246 0.01 19.39 6.26
N PRO A 247 -0.44 18.16 5.98
CA PRO A 247 0.38 16.97 6.16
C PRO A 247 1.59 16.97 5.23
N ALA A 248 2.60 16.15 5.55
CA ALA A 248 3.67 15.86 4.61
C ALA A 248 3.09 15.28 3.31
N ARG A 249 3.64 15.65 2.13
CA ARG A 249 3.04 15.30 0.85
C ARG A 249 4.06 14.80 -0.16
N LYS A 250 3.66 13.78 -0.92
CA LYS A 250 4.30 13.36 -2.16
C LYS A 250 3.35 13.61 -3.33
N VAL A 251 3.84 14.14 -4.45
CA VAL A 251 3.10 14.23 -5.71
C VAL A 251 3.95 13.66 -6.83
N VAL A 252 3.38 12.75 -7.63
CA VAL A 252 4.03 12.14 -8.78
C VAL A 252 3.09 12.08 -9.99
N GLY A 253 3.64 12.22 -11.18
CA GLY A 253 2.93 12.00 -12.45
C GLY A 253 3.14 10.55 -12.91
N CYS A 254 2.05 9.85 -13.24
CA CYS A 254 2.05 8.43 -13.60
C CYS A 254 1.81 8.16 -15.09
N GLY A 255 1.37 9.17 -15.88
CA GLY A 255 0.98 9.02 -17.27
C GLY A 255 -0.44 8.51 -17.47
N GLU A 256 -0.88 7.59 -16.61
CA GLU A 256 -2.26 7.07 -16.56
C GLU A 256 -2.60 6.67 -15.15
N LEU A 257 -3.89 6.50 -14.83
CA LEU A 257 -4.39 6.00 -13.55
C LEU A 257 -5.57 5.05 -13.77
N PRO A 258 -5.86 4.15 -12.79
CA PRO A 258 -6.99 3.24 -12.90
C PRO A 258 -8.29 3.96 -13.22
N PHE A 259 -9.15 3.31 -14.02
CA PHE A 259 -10.45 3.82 -14.49
C PHE A 259 -10.41 5.09 -15.33
N GLY A 260 -9.22 5.54 -15.78
CA GLY A 260 -9.05 6.81 -16.47
C GLY A 260 -9.14 8.03 -15.56
N ALA A 261 -8.95 7.85 -14.25
CA ALA A 261 -8.93 8.93 -13.28
C ALA A 261 -7.78 9.90 -13.57
N ARG A 262 -7.98 11.17 -13.25
CA ARG A 262 -6.93 12.20 -13.35
C ARG A 262 -6.09 12.30 -12.08
N VAL A 263 -6.62 11.85 -10.96
CA VAL A 263 -5.97 11.86 -9.64
C VAL A 263 -6.35 10.63 -8.84
N MET A 264 -5.40 10.16 -8.04
CA MET A 264 -5.57 9.10 -7.03
C MET A 264 -4.82 9.53 -5.78
N ILE A 265 -5.38 9.26 -4.59
CA ILE A 265 -4.80 9.71 -3.32
C ILE A 265 -4.84 8.58 -2.31
N ASP A 266 -3.71 8.28 -1.68
CA ASP A 266 -3.65 7.51 -0.43
C ASP A 266 -3.12 8.37 0.71
N ALA A 267 -3.35 7.94 1.94
CA ALA A 267 -2.94 8.70 3.13
C ALA A 267 -2.46 7.79 4.26
N ILE A 268 -1.74 8.41 5.19
CA ILE A 268 -1.38 7.83 6.47
C ILE A 268 -1.83 8.82 7.54
N ALA A 269 -2.60 8.35 8.51
CA ALA A 269 -3.00 9.12 9.68
C ALA A 269 -2.32 8.60 10.94
N GLY A 270 -2.16 9.46 11.94
CA GLY A 270 -1.80 9.05 13.28
C GLY A 270 -2.93 8.21 13.89
N ASN A 271 -2.57 7.28 14.75
CA ASN A 271 -3.49 6.40 15.48
C ASN A 271 -3.10 6.44 16.96
N TRP A 272 -4.04 6.90 17.80
CA TRP A 272 -3.83 7.17 19.25
C TRP A 272 -4.36 6.04 20.11
#